data_fba2765f891e21398612fc59d217b982
#
_entry.id   fba2765f891e21398612fc59d217b982
#
_cell.length_a   1.000
_cell.length_b   1.000
_cell.length_c   1.000
_cell.angle_alpha   90.00
_cell.angle_beta   90.00
_cell.angle_gamma   90.00
#
_symmetry.space_group_name_H-M   'P 1'
#
loop_
_entity.id
_entity.type
_entity.pdbx_description
1 polymer ?
#
loop_
_entity_poly.entity_id
_entity_poly.type
_entity_poly.pdbx_seq_one_letter_code
_entity_poly.pdbx_strand_id
1 'polypeptide(L)'
;MDKEGSILFGVDDAVFARQAIATTGSLLKDNQNLKITIFHGAPALELSMLSRVARLSGEVIENYQRLWSLEQEKVLQRAKEVLVESGFDPQRVSTIYEEQCHNPASSMYKLATFENFETLALARGGADKTPGDMMGSVTYRLANLTDDRVLWVVDPRFLSRDVLVTFVGADISRRVMEHTVRYFSHLRENTFTLFHVIPPVPPQVYESSYWVYEANSNEKGRLEEMALWMKDYTKKVERIANEGKEKLLRAGVPEQNVLIKLQAQQKGIARDILTELEEGKYGILILGRKGFKDIKQFGLGSKANKLLHRAQAFSICLVN
;
A
#
# COMPACT_ATOMS: atom_id res chain seq x y z
N MET A 1 19.60 -16.30 5.41
CA MET A 1 18.67 -15.95 6.50
C MET A 1 17.71 -14.94 5.90
N ASP A 2 16.44 -15.32 5.76
CA ASP A 2 15.41 -14.40 5.28
C ASP A 2 15.28 -13.29 6.32
N LYS A 3 15.40 -12.04 5.86
CA LYS A 3 15.27 -10.87 6.72
C LYS A 3 13.83 -10.82 7.23
N GLU A 4 13.66 -10.78 8.54
CA GLU A 4 12.35 -10.71 9.19
C GLU A 4 11.61 -9.46 8.69
N GLY A 5 10.35 -9.63 8.24
CA GLY A 5 9.52 -8.51 7.79
C GLY A 5 8.98 -7.71 8.98
N SER A 6 9.00 -6.39 8.89
CA SER A 6 8.50 -5.51 9.95
C SER A 6 7.47 -4.53 9.41
N ILE A 7 6.33 -4.45 10.11
CA ILE A 7 5.23 -3.55 9.79
C ILE A 7 5.04 -2.56 10.94
N LEU A 8 5.04 -1.26 10.65
CA LEU A 8 4.58 -0.22 11.58
C LEU A 8 3.13 0.13 11.20
N PHE A 9 2.17 -0.27 12.03
CA PHE A 9 0.75 -0.08 11.80
C PHE A 9 0.22 1.09 12.62
N GLY A 10 -0.18 2.18 11.95
CA GLY A 10 -0.78 3.35 12.59
C GLY A 10 -2.26 3.12 12.90
N VAL A 11 -2.66 3.40 14.15
CA VAL A 11 -4.05 3.30 14.61
C VAL A 11 -4.53 4.59 15.26
N ASP A 12 -5.82 4.85 15.13
CA ASP A 12 -6.60 5.80 15.92
C ASP A 12 -7.75 5.06 16.61
N ASP A 13 -8.59 5.77 17.36
CA ASP A 13 -9.75 5.15 18.04
C ASP A 13 -10.94 4.84 17.10
N ALA A 14 -10.78 5.02 15.79
CA ALA A 14 -11.82 4.74 14.83
C ALA A 14 -12.17 3.24 14.75
N VAL A 15 -13.45 2.94 14.59
CA VAL A 15 -13.91 1.56 14.32
C VAL A 15 -13.22 0.99 13.07
N PHE A 16 -13.03 1.82 12.06
CA PHE A 16 -12.41 1.43 10.80
C PHE A 16 -10.93 1.03 10.96
N ALA A 17 -10.19 1.73 11.83
CA ALA A 17 -8.79 1.39 12.15
C ALA A 17 -8.71 0.04 12.90
N ARG A 18 -9.61 -0.21 13.86
CA ARG A 18 -9.71 -1.49 14.56
C ARG A 18 -10.06 -2.65 13.61
N GLN A 19 -10.99 -2.44 12.70
CA GLN A 19 -11.30 -3.43 11.66
C GLN A 19 -10.12 -3.69 10.72
N ALA A 20 -9.40 -2.65 10.33
CA ALA A 20 -8.24 -2.78 9.44
C ALA A 20 -7.10 -3.57 10.11
N ILE A 21 -6.83 -3.35 11.40
CA ILE A 21 -5.81 -4.11 12.10
C ILE A 21 -6.22 -5.56 12.33
N ALA A 22 -7.51 -5.84 12.63
CA ALA A 22 -8.06 -7.19 12.70
C ALA A 22 -7.89 -7.94 11.37
N THR A 23 -8.23 -7.26 10.29
CA THR A 23 -8.09 -7.78 8.93
C THR A 23 -6.63 -8.11 8.62
N THR A 24 -5.70 -7.21 8.98
CA THR A 24 -4.26 -7.43 8.79
C THR A 24 -3.78 -8.63 9.60
N GLY A 25 -4.20 -8.76 10.85
CA GLY A 25 -3.86 -9.91 11.69
C GLY A 25 -4.37 -11.23 11.10
N SER A 26 -5.64 -11.29 10.73
CA SER A 26 -6.22 -12.47 10.09
C SER A 26 -5.55 -12.84 8.75
N LEU A 27 -5.10 -11.82 7.99
CA LEU A 27 -4.41 -12.02 6.72
C LEU A 27 -3.00 -12.59 6.93
N LEU A 28 -2.30 -12.13 7.97
CA LEU A 28 -0.85 -12.40 8.16
C LEU A 28 -0.55 -13.41 9.28
N LYS A 29 -1.55 -13.94 10.00
CA LYS A 29 -1.36 -14.83 11.16
C LYS A 29 -0.44 -16.04 10.88
N ASP A 30 -0.56 -16.60 9.68
CA ASP A 30 0.17 -17.80 9.27
C ASP A 30 1.58 -17.48 8.73
N ASN A 31 1.94 -16.20 8.57
CA ASN A 31 3.30 -15.80 8.19
C ASN A 31 4.18 -15.63 9.43
N GLN A 32 4.98 -16.64 9.74
CA GLN A 32 5.80 -16.69 10.95
C GLN A 32 6.99 -15.71 10.97
N ASN A 33 7.35 -15.14 9.80
CA ASN A 33 8.51 -14.27 9.64
C ASN A 33 8.17 -12.77 9.71
N LEU A 34 7.00 -12.42 10.29
CA LEU A 34 6.54 -11.03 10.39
C LEU A 34 6.37 -10.57 11.82
N LYS A 35 6.75 -9.32 12.08
CA LYS A 35 6.43 -8.56 13.30
C LYS A 35 5.57 -7.37 12.98
N ILE A 36 4.60 -7.06 13.85
CA ILE A 36 3.76 -5.88 13.77
C ILE A 36 4.00 -5.01 14.99
N THR A 37 4.38 -3.76 14.76
CA THR A 37 4.43 -2.71 15.78
C THR A 37 3.25 -1.78 15.56
N ILE A 38 2.39 -1.67 16.56
CA ILE A 38 1.23 -0.79 16.53
C ILE A 38 1.66 0.59 17.03
N PHE A 39 1.43 1.62 16.24
CA PHE A 39 1.73 3.00 16.57
C PHE A 39 0.44 3.78 16.79
N HIS A 40 0.38 4.52 17.90
CA HIS A 40 -0.62 5.53 18.15
C HIS A 40 0.02 6.86 18.51
N GLY A 41 -0.23 7.88 17.71
CA GLY A 41 0.13 9.26 18.01
C GLY A 41 -1.07 10.00 18.59
N ALA A 42 -1.08 10.21 19.90
CA ALA A 42 -2.14 10.93 20.58
C ALA A 42 -2.12 12.40 20.19
N PRO A 43 -3.25 12.99 19.77
CA PRO A 43 -3.29 14.41 19.45
C PRO A 43 -2.97 15.26 20.69
N ALA A 44 -2.26 16.38 20.46
CA ALA A 44 -1.98 17.34 21.51
C ALA A 44 -3.29 17.89 22.08
N LEU A 45 -3.41 17.84 23.40
CA LEU A 45 -4.55 18.42 24.09
C LEU A 45 -4.39 19.93 24.17
N GLU A 46 -5.20 20.69 23.42
CA GLU A 46 -5.16 22.15 23.42
C GLU A 46 -5.79 22.76 24.71
N LEU A 47 -5.13 22.57 25.82
CA LEU A 47 -5.58 23.06 27.13
C LEU A 47 -5.55 24.59 27.26
N SER A 48 -4.77 25.27 26.41
CA SER A 48 -4.68 26.74 26.44
C SER A 48 -6.02 27.43 26.16
N MET A 49 -6.88 26.85 25.33
CA MET A 49 -8.25 27.36 25.15
C MET A 49 -9.14 27.03 26.33
N LEU A 50 -9.09 25.82 26.88
CA LEU A 50 -9.90 25.39 28.03
C LEU A 50 -9.53 26.21 29.32
N SER A 51 -8.24 26.43 29.57
CA SER A 51 -7.79 27.24 30.72
C SER A 51 -8.22 28.68 30.62
N ARG A 52 -8.22 29.28 29.43
CA ARG A 52 -8.65 30.67 29.21
C ARG A 52 -10.17 30.85 29.25
N VAL A 53 -10.92 29.94 28.67
CA VAL A 53 -12.39 30.06 28.54
C VAL A 53 -13.08 29.59 29.82
N ALA A 54 -12.63 28.51 30.45
CA ALA A 54 -13.29 27.89 31.60
C ALA A 54 -12.68 28.26 32.94
N ARG A 55 -11.58 29.05 33.01
CA ARG A 55 -10.87 29.43 34.25
C ARG A 55 -10.60 28.25 35.19
N LEU A 56 -10.19 27.13 34.63
CA LEU A 56 -9.92 25.90 35.39
C LEU A 56 -8.69 26.05 36.25
N SER A 57 -8.68 25.46 37.45
CA SER A 57 -7.49 25.40 38.31
C SER A 57 -6.44 24.47 37.72
N GLY A 58 -5.15 24.64 38.09
CA GLY A 58 -4.06 23.80 37.64
C GLY A 58 -4.31 22.30 37.89
N GLU A 59 -4.83 21.97 39.06
CA GLU A 59 -5.15 20.60 39.47
C GLU A 59 -6.20 19.92 38.56
N VAL A 60 -7.22 20.68 38.16
CA VAL A 60 -8.24 20.18 37.23
C VAL A 60 -7.62 19.93 35.86
N ILE A 61 -6.73 20.80 35.41
CA ILE A 61 -6.03 20.63 34.13
C ILE A 61 -5.13 19.37 34.14
N GLU A 62 -4.34 19.18 35.20
CA GLU A 62 -3.48 18.00 35.37
C GLU A 62 -4.28 16.70 35.42
N ASN A 63 -5.39 16.67 36.13
CA ASN A 63 -6.28 15.52 36.17
C ASN A 63 -6.87 15.21 34.79
N TYR A 64 -7.25 16.23 34.03
CA TYR A 64 -7.79 16.06 32.71
C TYR A 64 -6.73 15.52 31.73
N GLN A 65 -5.50 16.02 31.81
CA GLN A 65 -4.35 15.51 31.04
C GLN A 65 -4.10 14.03 31.34
N ARG A 66 -4.08 13.67 32.62
CA ARG A 66 -3.87 12.29 33.05
C ARG A 66 -4.97 11.35 32.51
N LEU A 67 -6.22 11.75 32.62
CA LEU A 67 -7.35 10.97 32.10
C LEU A 67 -7.28 10.84 30.57
N TRP A 68 -6.92 11.92 29.89
CA TRP A 68 -6.72 11.92 28.46
C TRP A 68 -5.63 10.93 28.02
N SER A 69 -4.45 10.98 28.64
CA SER A 69 -3.34 10.05 28.33
C SER A 69 -3.75 8.60 28.57
N LEU A 70 -4.44 8.30 29.67
CA LEU A 70 -4.96 6.96 29.96
C LEU A 70 -5.95 6.48 28.89
N GLU A 71 -6.83 7.35 28.38
CA GLU A 71 -7.75 6.97 27.30
C GLU A 71 -6.99 6.72 25.97
N GLN A 72 -5.96 7.51 25.68
CA GLN A 72 -5.14 7.29 24.48
C GLN A 72 -4.32 5.99 24.55
N GLU A 73 -3.81 5.63 25.71
CA GLU A 73 -3.12 4.33 25.92
C GLU A 73 -4.07 3.14 25.69
N LYS A 74 -5.34 3.28 26.07
CA LYS A 74 -6.35 2.24 25.79
C LYS A 74 -6.57 1.99 24.30
N VAL A 75 -6.32 2.97 23.43
CA VAL A 75 -6.39 2.79 21.98
C VAL A 75 -5.39 1.72 21.52
N LEU A 76 -4.14 1.80 22.01
CA LEU A 76 -3.11 0.79 21.71
C LEU A 76 -3.47 -0.58 22.27
N GLN A 77 -3.94 -0.61 23.52
CA GLN A 77 -4.32 -1.86 24.17
C GLN A 77 -5.44 -2.57 23.41
N ARG A 78 -6.51 -1.85 23.06
CA ARG A 78 -7.62 -2.37 22.25
C ARG A 78 -7.15 -2.84 20.87
N ALA A 79 -6.27 -2.08 20.20
CA ALA A 79 -5.74 -2.46 18.91
C ALA A 79 -4.90 -3.74 18.99
N LYS A 80 -4.09 -3.89 20.05
CA LYS A 80 -3.32 -5.12 20.32
C LYS A 80 -4.23 -6.31 20.58
N GLU A 81 -5.26 -6.14 21.40
CA GLU A 81 -6.24 -7.20 21.70
C GLU A 81 -6.91 -7.68 20.40
N VAL A 82 -7.41 -6.75 19.59
CA VAL A 82 -8.07 -7.06 18.31
C VAL A 82 -7.12 -7.79 17.35
N LEU A 83 -5.84 -7.39 17.28
CA LEU A 83 -4.85 -8.05 16.45
C LEU A 83 -4.60 -9.50 16.92
N VAL A 84 -4.47 -9.71 18.22
CA VAL A 84 -4.28 -11.04 18.82
C VAL A 84 -5.53 -11.91 18.66
N GLU A 85 -6.73 -11.37 18.90
CA GLU A 85 -8.01 -12.05 18.70
C GLU A 85 -8.21 -12.48 17.23
N SER A 86 -7.63 -11.75 16.27
CA SER A 86 -7.65 -12.13 14.86
C SER A 86 -6.74 -13.34 14.52
N GLY A 87 -6.01 -13.86 15.51
CA GLY A 87 -5.15 -15.03 15.41
C GLY A 87 -3.66 -14.71 15.23
N PHE A 88 -3.26 -13.44 15.30
CA PHE A 88 -1.84 -13.08 15.20
C PHE A 88 -1.11 -13.37 16.53
N ASP A 89 0.12 -13.87 16.44
CA ASP A 89 0.91 -14.26 17.62
C ASP A 89 1.26 -13.05 18.50
N PRO A 90 0.84 -13.01 19.78
CA PRO A 90 1.11 -11.90 20.68
C PRO A 90 2.61 -11.64 20.93
N GLN A 91 3.48 -12.65 20.77
CA GLN A 91 4.93 -12.49 20.92
C GLN A 91 5.57 -11.68 19.78
N ARG A 92 4.86 -11.54 18.67
CA ARG A 92 5.28 -10.78 17.49
C ARG A 92 4.62 -9.40 17.38
N VAL A 93 3.96 -8.95 18.47
CA VAL A 93 3.28 -7.67 18.55
C VAL A 93 3.97 -6.76 19.56
N SER A 94 4.38 -5.59 19.12
CA SER A 94 4.85 -4.48 19.98
C SER A 94 3.97 -3.24 19.79
N THR A 95 4.09 -2.28 20.71
CA THR A 95 3.32 -1.05 20.70
C THR A 95 4.23 0.14 20.93
N ILE A 96 3.96 1.25 20.24
CA ILE A 96 4.65 2.53 20.42
C ILE A 96 3.60 3.62 20.59
N TYR A 97 3.71 4.37 21.66
CA TYR A 97 2.87 5.51 21.98
C TYR A 97 3.67 6.80 21.82
N GLU A 98 3.14 7.78 21.13
CA GLU A 98 3.68 9.13 21.02
C GLU A 98 2.69 10.12 21.60
N GLU A 99 3.05 10.71 22.75
CA GLU A 99 2.25 11.74 23.39
C GLU A 99 2.39 13.08 22.63
N GLN A 100 1.30 13.86 22.58
CA GLN A 100 1.26 15.18 21.93
C GLN A 100 1.68 15.16 20.44
N CYS A 101 1.28 14.14 19.74
CA CYS A 101 1.60 13.99 18.33
C CYS A 101 0.87 15.01 17.45
N HIS A 102 1.61 15.99 16.94
CA HIS A 102 1.04 17.02 16.06
C HIS A 102 0.81 16.54 14.61
N ASN A 103 1.59 15.57 14.15
CA ASN A 103 1.53 15.07 12.77
C ASN A 103 1.84 13.57 12.71
N PRO A 104 0.82 12.72 12.87
CA PRO A 104 1.00 11.27 12.88
C PRO A 104 1.71 10.70 11.64
N ALA A 105 1.46 11.26 10.45
CA ALA A 105 2.14 10.81 9.24
C ALA A 105 3.66 11.07 9.29
N SER A 106 4.07 12.26 9.73
CA SER A 106 5.49 12.59 9.87
C SER A 106 6.17 11.80 10.99
N SER A 107 5.46 11.58 12.10
CA SER A 107 5.97 10.77 13.21
C SER A 107 6.16 9.31 12.80
N MET A 108 5.18 8.71 12.14
CA MET A 108 5.32 7.35 11.59
C MET A 108 6.49 7.23 10.61
N TYR A 109 6.65 8.19 9.70
CA TYR A 109 7.74 8.17 8.72
C TYR A 109 9.11 8.29 9.39
N LYS A 110 9.27 9.22 10.35
CA LYS A 110 10.50 9.37 11.13
C LYS A 110 10.83 8.12 11.93
N LEU A 111 9.84 7.57 12.64
CA LEU A 111 9.98 6.34 13.40
C LEU A 111 10.37 5.17 12.50
N ALA A 112 9.71 5.02 11.35
CA ALA A 112 10.04 3.99 10.39
C ALA A 112 11.47 4.13 9.86
N THR A 113 11.96 5.36 9.72
CA THR A 113 13.34 5.61 9.29
C THR A 113 14.34 5.26 10.39
N PHE A 114 14.05 5.65 11.62
CA PHE A 114 14.93 5.41 12.77
C PHE A 114 15.02 3.92 13.13
N GLU A 115 13.88 3.24 13.23
CA GLU A 115 13.77 1.81 13.60
C GLU A 115 13.87 0.87 12.40
N ASN A 116 14.05 1.43 11.19
CA ASN A 116 14.19 0.69 9.94
C ASN A 116 13.02 -0.25 9.60
N PHE A 117 11.77 0.19 9.84
CA PHE A 117 10.60 -0.54 9.37
C PHE A 117 10.53 -0.54 7.83
N GLU A 118 10.29 -1.69 7.24
CA GLU A 118 10.17 -1.83 5.78
C GLU A 118 8.80 -1.40 5.27
N THR A 119 7.75 -1.66 6.06
CA THR A 119 6.37 -1.42 5.66
C THR A 119 5.66 -0.53 6.68
N LEU A 120 5.01 0.51 6.18
CA LEU A 120 4.06 1.32 6.92
C LEU A 120 2.65 0.88 6.54
N ALA A 121 1.77 0.73 7.52
CA ALA A 121 0.40 0.33 7.28
C ALA A 121 -0.57 1.22 8.06
N LEU A 122 -1.71 1.50 7.48
CA LEU A 122 -2.83 2.15 8.17
C LEU A 122 -4.16 1.87 7.46
N ALA A 123 -5.25 2.15 8.15
CA ALA A 123 -6.56 2.07 7.55
C ALA A 123 -6.76 3.12 6.46
N ARG A 124 -7.58 2.83 5.46
CA ARG A 124 -7.95 3.77 4.39
C ARG A 124 -8.61 5.03 4.91
N GLY A 125 -9.51 4.92 5.88
CA GLY A 125 -10.24 6.03 6.50
C GLY A 125 -9.81 6.27 7.94
N GLY A 126 -10.16 7.43 8.50
CA GLY A 126 -9.96 7.80 9.91
C GLY A 126 -11.29 8.03 10.64
N ALA A 127 -11.20 8.52 11.88
CA ALA A 127 -12.32 8.66 12.83
C ALA A 127 -13.51 9.47 12.31
N ASP A 128 -13.29 10.42 11.41
CA ASP A 128 -14.30 11.41 11.00
C ASP A 128 -15.03 11.05 9.69
N LYS A 129 -14.89 9.82 9.17
CA LYS A 129 -15.39 9.51 7.82
C LYS A 129 -16.35 8.33 7.77
N THR A 130 -17.46 8.53 7.07
CA THR A 130 -18.41 7.48 6.73
C THR A 130 -17.81 6.49 5.72
N PRO A 131 -18.24 5.22 5.75
CA PRO A 131 -17.85 4.23 4.75
C PRO A 131 -18.20 4.71 3.34
N GLY A 132 -17.19 4.93 2.50
CA GLY A 132 -17.36 5.46 1.14
C GLY A 132 -16.63 6.78 0.87
N ASP A 133 -16.17 7.48 1.91
CA ASP A 133 -15.47 8.74 1.78
C ASP A 133 -14.01 8.59 1.33
N MET A 134 -13.49 9.73 0.85
CA MET A 134 -12.11 9.83 0.37
C MET A 134 -11.09 9.39 1.44
N MET A 135 -9.93 8.98 0.98
CA MET A 135 -8.78 8.59 1.81
C MET A 135 -8.51 9.56 2.95
N GLY A 136 -8.21 9.06 4.14
CA GLY A 136 -7.88 9.86 5.32
C GLY A 136 -6.68 10.78 5.10
N SER A 137 -6.67 11.92 5.78
CA SER A 137 -5.60 12.93 5.64
C SER A 137 -4.21 12.38 6.03
N VAL A 138 -4.13 11.55 7.06
CA VAL A 138 -2.87 10.89 7.50
C VAL A 138 -2.39 9.94 6.40
N THR A 139 -3.28 9.12 5.85
CA THR A 139 -2.97 8.17 4.76
C THR A 139 -2.46 8.91 3.53
N TYR A 140 -3.13 9.99 3.13
CA TYR A 140 -2.70 10.80 1.99
C TYR A 140 -1.34 11.45 2.21
N ARG A 141 -1.10 12.02 3.41
CA ARG A 141 0.20 12.60 3.75
C ARG A 141 1.29 11.55 3.75
N LEU A 142 1.05 10.41 4.38
CA LEU A 142 2.02 9.32 4.44
C LEU A 142 2.34 8.78 3.04
N ALA A 143 1.32 8.66 2.17
CA ALA A 143 1.51 8.27 0.79
C ALA A 143 2.40 9.23 -0.01
N ASN A 144 2.50 10.49 0.35
CA ASN A 144 3.39 11.47 -0.29
C ASN A 144 4.76 11.57 0.38
N LEU A 145 4.87 11.24 1.67
CA LEU A 145 6.15 11.24 2.39
C LEU A 145 7.00 10.01 2.13
N THR A 146 6.36 8.83 2.02
CA THR A 146 7.06 7.56 1.85
C THR A 146 7.46 7.36 0.40
N ASP A 147 8.70 7.62 0.05
CA ASP A 147 9.25 7.37 -1.30
C ASP A 147 10.30 6.24 -1.32
N ASP A 148 10.69 5.73 -0.16
CA ASP A 148 11.70 4.70 0.05
C ASP A 148 11.16 3.40 0.69
N ARG A 149 9.87 3.38 1.10
CA ARG A 149 9.25 2.29 1.87
C ARG A 149 7.94 1.84 1.26
N VAL A 150 7.53 0.64 1.63
CA VAL A 150 6.21 0.12 1.24
C VAL A 150 5.13 0.77 2.11
N LEU A 151 4.04 1.19 1.48
CA LEU A 151 2.85 1.67 2.18
C LEU A 151 1.66 0.76 1.92
N TRP A 152 1.06 0.25 3.00
CA TRP A 152 -0.21 -0.46 2.95
C TRP A 152 -1.36 0.45 3.37
N VAL A 153 -2.34 0.56 2.51
CA VAL A 153 -3.63 1.19 2.80
C VAL A 153 -4.66 0.08 2.91
N VAL A 154 -5.00 -0.27 4.15
CA VAL A 154 -5.89 -1.40 4.44
C VAL A 154 -7.33 -0.95 4.42
N ASP A 155 -8.13 -1.59 3.59
CA ASP A 155 -9.60 -1.45 3.59
C ASP A 155 -10.21 -2.74 4.15
N PRO A 156 -10.84 -2.72 5.34
CA PRO A 156 -11.36 -3.94 5.96
C PRO A 156 -12.59 -4.53 5.27
N ARG A 157 -13.14 -3.85 4.27
CA ARG A 157 -14.35 -4.26 3.55
C ARG A 157 -14.10 -5.24 2.42
N PHE A 158 -12.85 -5.62 2.14
CA PHE A 158 -12.56 -6.56 1.06
C PHE A 158 -13.15 -7.96 1.37
N LEU A 159 -13.67 -8.59 0.32
CA LEU A 159 -14.40 -9.85 0.42
C LEU A 159 -13.56 -11.09 0.07
N SER A 160 -12.38 -10.89 -0.48
CA SER A 160 -11.48 -11.96 -0.95
C SER A 160 -10.06 -11.72 -0.47
N ARG A 161 -9.27 -12.79 -0.33
CA ARG A 161 -7.83 -12.74 -0.11
C ARG A 161 -7.01 -12.92 -1.39
N ASP A 162 -7.67 -12.95 -2.54
CA ASP A 162 -7.00 -13.05 -3.83
C ASP A 162 -6.21 -11.78 -4.13
N VAL A 163 -5.07 -11.96 -4.74
CA VAL A 163 -4.05 -10.91 -4.89
C VAL A 163 -3.89 -10.56 -6.37
N LEU A 164 -4.13 -9.30 -6.69
CA LEU A 164 -3.76 -8.72 -7.98
C LEU A 164 -2.40 -8.04 -7.87
N VAL A 165 -1.42 -8.55 -8.59
CA VAL A 165 -0.05 -8.01 -8.62
C VAL A 165 0.16 -7.31 -9.94
N THR A 166 0.33 -5.98 -9.92
CA THR A 166 0.63 -5.24 -11.14
C THR A 166 2.11 -4.90 -11.23
N PHE A 167 2.68 -4.97 -12.41
CA PHE A 167 4.09 -4.72 -12.61
C PHE A 167 4.35 -3.75 -13.78
N VAL A 168 5.44 -2.98 -13.65
CA VAL A 168 5.86 -1.94 -14.60
C VAL A 168 7.39 -1.86 -14.55
N GLY A 169 8.07 -2.15 -15.65
CA GLY A 169 9.55 -2.13 -15.68
C GLY A 169 10.22 -3.17 -14.75
N ALA A 170 11.45 -3.56 -15.08
CA ALA A 170 12.09 -4.71 -14.45
C ALA A 170 12.40 -4.50 -12.94
N ASP A 171 12.97 -3.35 -12.56
CA ASP A 171 13.42 -3.12 -11.17
C ASP A 171 12.28 -2.99 -10.19
N ILE A 172 11.25 -2.22 -10.55
CA ILE A 172 10.04 -2.08 -9.72
C ILE A 172 9.30 -3.41 -9.62
N SER A 173 9.18 -4.16 -10.73
CA SER A 173 8.55 -5.47 -10.75
C SER A 173 9.26 -6.48 -9.85
N ARG A 174 10.60 -6.44 -9.81
CA ARG A 174 11.38 -7.28 -8.90
C ARG A 174 11.03 -7.00 -7.45
N ARG A 175 10.99 -5.73 -7.02
CA ARG A 175 10.64 -5.33 -5.65
C ARG A 175 9.19 -5.67 -5.31
N VAL A 176 8.26 -5.44 -6.24
CA VAL A 176 6.85 -5.84 -6.10
C VAL A 176 6.74 -7.33 -5.84
N MET A 177 7.46 -8.16 -6.62
CA MET A 177 7.45 -9.61 -6.43
C MET A 177 8.13 -10.05 -5.14
N GLU A 178 9.24 -9.44 -4.75
CA GLU A 178 9.90 -9.72 -3.46
C GLU A 178 8.97 -9.39 -2.29
N HIS A 179 8.26 -8.26 -2.35
CA HIS A 179 7.24 -7.91 -1.36
C HIS A 179 6.07 -8.90 -1.36
N THR A 180 5.55 -9.26 -2.53
CA THR A 180 4.45 -10.22 -2.68
C THR A 180 4.83 -11.57 -2.05
N VAL A 181 5.99 -12.10 -2.37
CA VAL A 181 6.48 -13.37 -1.82
C VAL A 181 6.63 -13.28 -0.30
N ARG A 182 7.31 -12.26 0.20
CA ARG A 182 7.59 -12.10 1.63
C ARG A 182 6.33 -12.02 2.49
N TYR A 183 5.35 -11.25 2.04
CA TYR A 183 4.19 -10.94 2.87
C TYR A 183 2.97 -11.83 2.57
N PHE A 184 2.84 -12.40 1.38
CA PHE A 184 1.61 -13.05 0.95
C PHE A 184 1.76 -14.49 0.47
N SER A 185 2.96 -15.03 0.24
CA SER A 185 3.14 -16.40 -0.30
C SER A 185 2.57 -17.52 0.59
N HIS A 186 2.29 -17.24 1.87
CA HIS A 186 1.62 -18.15 2.78
C HIS A 186 0.13 -18.35 2.44
N LEU A 187 -0.48 -17.45 1.64
CA LEU A 187 -1.88 -17.53 1.18
C LEU A 187 -2.00 -18.56 0.03
N ARG A 188 -1.63 -19.81 0.29
CA ARG A 188 -1.50 -20.84 -0.75
C ARG A 188 -2.81 -21.26 -1.38
N GLU A 189 -3.94 -21.02 -0.73
CA GLU A 189 -5.28 -21.34 -1.23
C GLU A 189 -5.88 -20.22 -2.09
N ASN A 190 -5.22 -19.05 -2.11
CA ASN A 190 -5.70 -17.88 -2.82
C ASN A 190 -5.02 -17.71 -4.18
N THR A 191 -5.71 -17.02 -5.08
CA THR A 191 -5.22 -16.75 -6.42
C THR A 191 -4.30 -15.53 -6.43
N PHE A 192 -3.16 -15.66 -7.10
CA PHE A 192 -2.24 -14.59 -7.43
C PHE A 192 -2.31 -14.31 -8.93
N THR A 193 -2.86 -13.18 -9.31
CA THR A 193 -2.89 -12.78 -10.72
C THR A 193 -1.82 -11.74 -11.00
N LEU A 194 -0.84 -12.12 -11.82
CA LEU A 194 0.20 -11.23 -12.33
C LEU A 194 -0.37 -10.47 -13.53
N PHE A 195 -0.75 -9.22 -13.30
CA PHE A 195 -1.52 -8.42 -14.26
C PHE A 195 -0.70 -7.29 -14.85
N HIS A 196 -0.75 -7.14 -16.17
CA HIS A 196 -0.14 -6.00 -16.85
C HIS A 196 -1.03 -5.47 -17.97
N VAL A 197 -1.18 -4.16 -18.02
CA VAL A 197 -1.87 -3.45 -19.10
C VAL A 197 -0.86 -2.98 -20.14
N ILE A 198 -0.90 -3.57 -21.31
CA ILE A 198 -0.03 -3.24 -22.45
C ILE A 198 -0.53 -1.93 -23.08
N PRO A 199 0.27 -0.84 -23.07
CA PRO A 199 -0.11 0.41 -23.68
C PRO A 199 -0.17 0.30 -25.22
N PRO A 200 -0.97 1.12 -25.92
CA PRO A 200 -1.09 1.07 -27.38
C PRO A 200 0.19 1.55 -28.09
N VAL A 201 1.03 2.28 -27.39
CA VAL A 201 2.30 2.79 -27.88
C VAL A 201 3.40 2.44 -26.88
N PRO A 202 4.56 1.91 -27.34
CA PRO A 202 5.64 1.56 -26.43
C PRO A 202 6.11 2.79 -25.65
N PRO A 203 6.51 2.64 -24.38
CA PRO A 203 6.99 3.76 -23.56
C PRO A 203 8.17 4.52 -24.20
N GLN A 204 9.01 3.83 -24.95
CA GLN A 204 10.17 4.42 -25.65
C GLN A 204 9.78 5.51 -26.66
N VAL A 205 8.61 5.39 -27.29
CA VAL A 205 8.10 6.40 -28.24
C VAL A 205 7.86 7.74 -27.54
N TYR A 206 7.43 7.71 -26.29
CA TYR A 206 7.21 8.93 -25.52
C TYR A 206 8.49 9.62 -25.07
N GLU A 207 9.61 8.89 -25.04
CA GLU A 207 10.91 9.38 -24.55
C GLU A 207 11.80 9.90 -25.70
N SER A 208 11.51 9.48 -26.95
CA SER A 208 12.30 9.91 -28.10
C SER A 208 11.75 11.22 -28.68
N SER A 209 12.55 12.28 -28.62
CA SER A 209 12.32 13.51 -29.36
C SER A 209 12.29 13.31 -30.91
N TYR A 210 12.72 12.16 -31.36
CA TYR A 210 12.75 11.72 -32.75
C TYR A 210 11.36 11.79 -33.43
N TRP A 211 10.30 11.44 -32.72
CA TRP A 211 8.93 11.43 -33.27
C TRP A 211 8.32 12.82 -33.43
N VAL A 212 8.87 13.85 -32.81
CA VAL A 212 8.34 15.22 -32.84
C VAL A 212 8.89 16.00 -34.04
N TYR A 213 10.09 15.68 -34.51
CA TYR A 213 10.80 16.47 -35.52
C TYR A 213 10.67 15.96 -36.96
N GLU A 214 10.34 14.72 -37.22
CA GLU A 214 10.25 14.16 -38.57
C GLU A 214 8.82 13.85 -39.03
N ALA A 215 7.95 14.84 -38.97
CA ALA A 215 6.55 14.70 -39.45
C ALA A 215 6.44 14.31 -40.96
N ASN A 216 7.50 14.42 -41.74
CA ASN A 216 7.49 14.26 -43.19
C ASN A 216 8.19 13.03 -43.77
N SER A 217 8.76 12.12 -42.95
CA SER A 217 9.49 10.97 -43.47
C SER A 217 8.80 9.64 -43.18
N ASN A 218 8.53 8.91 -44.25
CA ASN A 218 8.19 7.47 -44.31
C ASN A 218 7.29 6.90 -43.20
N GLU A 219 6.02 7.21 -43.26
CA GLU A 219 4.97 6.72 -42.33
C GLU A 219 4.98 5.17 -42.20
N LYS A 220 5.22 4.46 -43.29
CA LYS A 220 5.28 3.00 -43.29
C LYS A 220 6.45 2.46 -42.47
N GLY A 221 7.64 3.04 -42.60
CA GLY A 221 8.81 2.65 -41.81
C GLY A 221 8.63 2.90 -40.32
N ARG A 222 7.95 3.99 -39.94
CA ARG A 222 7.63 4.28 -38.54
C ARG A 222 6.63 3.27 -37.93
N LEU A 223 5.65 2.84 -38.71
CA LEU A 223 4.69 1.81 -38.25
C LEU A 223 5.37 0.46 -38.06
N GLU A 224 6.29 0.08 -38.95
CA GLU A 224 7.08 -1.12 -38.83
C GLU A 224 8.00 -1.09 -37.58
N GLU A 225 8.67 0.02 -37.35
CA GLU A 225 9.50 0.22 -36.17
C GLU A 225 8.68 0.17 -34.86
N MET A 226 7.53 0.84 -34.84
CA MET A 226 6.61 0.81 -33.70
C MET A 226 6.10 -0.61 -33.42
N ALA A 227 5.77 -1.39 -34.47
CA ALA A 227 5.36 -2.76 -34.33
C ALA A 227 6.48 -3.64 -33.76
N LEU A 228 7.73 -3.41 -34.18
CA LEU A 228 8.89 -4.12 -33.64
C LEU A 228 9.10 -3.78 -32.15
N TRP A 229 9.04 -2.52 -31.78
CA TRP A 229 9.15 -2.09 -30.39
C TRP A 229 8.03 -2.64 -29.50
N MET A 230 6.79 -2.70 -30.01
CA MET A 230 5.68 -3.34 -29.29
C MET A 230 5.91 -4.82 -29.07
N LYS A 231 6.43 -5.53 -30.09
CA LYS A 231 6.80 -6.94 -29.97
C LYS A 231 7.86 -7.18 -28.92
N ASP A 232 8.91 -6.35 -28.91
CA ASP A 232 10.00 -6.46 -27.94
C ASP A 232 9.51 -6.09 -26.52
N TYR A 233 8.68 -5.07 -26.39
CA TYR A 233 8.03 -4.70 -25.15
C TYR A 233 7.19 -5.84 -24.57
N THR A 234 6.31 -6.43 -25.39
CA THR A 234 5.46 -7.57 -24.98
C THR A 234 6.30 -8.74 -24.51
N LYS A 235 7.34 -9.16 -25.27
CA LYS A 235 8.24 -10.21 -24.83
C LYS A 235 8.94 -9.91 -23.51
N LYS A 236 9.36 -8.66 -23.29
CA LYS A 236 9.96 -8.25 -22.02
C LYS A 236 8.99 -8.35 -20.86
N VAL A 237 7.74 -7.96 -21.08
CA VAL A 237 6.65 -8.04 -20.09
C VAL A 237 6.34 -9.52 -19.77
N GLU A 238 6.22 -10.37 -20.78
CA GLU A 238 6.03 -11.82 -20.61
C GLU A 238 7.15 -12.45 -19.78
N ARG A 239 8.40 -12.10 -20.07
CA ARG A 239 9.54 -12.59 -19.31
C ARG A 239 9.45 -12.16 -17.82
N ILE A 240 9.14 -10.90 -17.54
CA ILE A 240 8.98 -10.39 -16.17
C ILE A 240 7.85 -11.13 -15.45
N ALA A 241 6.73 -11.37 -16.13
CA ALA A 241 5.60 -12.11 -15.56
C ALA A 241 5.97 -13.55 -15.22
N ASN A 242 6.67 -14.25 -16.12
CA ASN A 242 7.13 -15.63 -15.90
C ASN A 242 8.16 -15.69 -14.76
N GLU A 243 9.13 -14.77 -14.70
CA GLU A 243 10.06 -14.67 -13.56
C GLU A 243 9.33 -14.45 -12.24
N GLY A 244 8.26 -13.64 -12.25
CA GLY A 244 7.37 -13.45 -11.11
C GLY A 244 6.63 -14.71 -10.69
N LYS A 245 6.04 -15.44 -11.66
CA LYS A 245 5.39 -16.74 -11.44
C LYS A 245 6.36 -17.71 -10.78
N GLU A 246 7.56 -17.87 -11.34
CA GLU A 246 8.61 -18.73 -10.80
C GLU A 246 8.95 -18.43 -9.32
N LYS A 247 9.01 -17.15 -8.94
CA LYS A 247 9.27 -16.75 -7.54
C LYS A 247 8.15 -17.21 -6.61
N LEU A 248 6.88 -17.09 -7.02
CA LEU A 248 5.74 -17.55 -6.23
C LEU A 248 5.73 -19.08 -6.09
N LEU A 249 6.00 -19.80 -7.17
CA LEU A 249 6.11 -21.28 -7.15
C LEU A 249 7.21 -21.74 -6.21
N ARG A 250 8.40 -21.14 -6.26
CA ARG A 250 9.52 -21.43 -5.34
C ARG A 250 9.18 -21.12 -3.88
N ALA A 251 8.30 -20.15 -3.63
CA ALA A 251 7.80 -19.82 -2.30
C ALA A 251 6.67 -20.75 -1.83
N GLY A 252 6.28 -21.75 -2.64
CA GLY A 252 5.33 -22.79 -2.31
C GLY A 252 3.87 -22.44 -2.64
N VAL A 253 3.62 -21.42 -3.45
CA VAL A 253 2.28 -21.14 -3.99
C VAL A 253 1.99 -22.18 -5.08
N PRO A 254 0.84 -22.90 -5.05
CA PRO A 254 0.50 -23.88 -6.06
C PRO A 254 0.37 -23.27 -7.47
N GLU A 255 0.81 -23.99 -8.50
CA GLU A 255 0.84 -23.46 -9.87
C GLU A 255 -0.55 -23.04 -10.37
N GLN A 256 -1.59 -23.81 -10.07
CA GLN A 256 -2.96 -23.48 -10.43
C GLN A 256 -3.48 -22.18 -9.81
N ASN A 257 -2.83 -21.69 -8.77
CA ASN A 257 -3.16 -20.46 -8.08
C ASN A 257 -2.34 -19.24 -8.54
N VAL A 258 -1.47 -19.42 -9.56
CA VAL A 258 -0.69 -18.33 -10.14
C VAL A 258 -1.07 -18.11 -11.59
N LEU A 259 -1.79 -17.03 -11.85
CA LEU A 259 -2.28 -16.65 -13.18
C LEU A 259 -1.43 -15.51 -13.75
N ILE A 260 -1.22 -15.51 -15.06
CA ILE A 260 -0.65 -14.38 -15.79
C ILE A 260 -1.72 -13.83 -16.72
N LYS A 261 -2.03 -12.54 -16.60
CA LYS A 261 -3.00 -11.85 -17.45
C LYS A 261 -2.37 -10.59 -18.05
N LEU A 262 -2.13 -10.63 -19.35
CA LEU A 262 -1.65 -9.49 -20.14
C LEU A 262 -2.82 -8.96 -20.97
N GLN A 263 -3.14 -7.69 -20.82
CA GLN A 263 -4.31 -7.08 -21.46
C GLN A 263 -3.89 -5.83 -22.23
N ALA A 264 -4.35 -5.69 -23.46
CA ALA A 264 -4.22 -4.42 -24.19
C ALA A 264 -5.04 -3.33 -23.47
N GLN A 265 -4.46 -2.13 -23.38
CA GLN A 265 -5.11 -0.98 -22.77
C GLN A 265 -6.45 -0.68 -23.46
N GLN A 266 -7.51 -0.57 -22.66
CA GLN A 266 -8.87 -0.24 -23.12
C GLN A 266 -9.26 1.20 -22.76
N LYS A 267 -9.37 1.50 -21.46
CA LYS A 267 -9.84 2.78 -20.91
C LYS A 267 -8.74 3.60 -20.27
N GLY A 268 -7.52 3.06 -20.26
CA GLY A 268 -6.34 3.62 -19.62
C GLY A 268 -5.90 2.80 -18.40
N ILE A 269 -4.58 2.68 -18.21
CA ILE A 269 -3.94 1.71 -17.29
C ILE A 269 -4.61 1.67 -15.91
N ALA A 270 -4.83 2.82 -15.25
CA ALA A 270 -5.43 2.84 -13.92
C ALA A 270 -6.91 2.41 -13.92
N ARG A 271 -7.67 2.71 -14.97
CA ARG A 271 -9.08 2.28 -15.10
C ARG A 271 -9.17 0.79 -15.38
N ASP A 272 -8.28 0.28 -16.23
CA ASP A 272 -8.25 -1.13 -16.59
C ASP A 272 -7.86 -1.99 -15.38
N ILE A 273 -6.93 -1.50 -14.53
CA ILE A 273 -6.61 -2.15 -13.25
C ILE A 273 -7.82 -2.13 -12.30
N LEU A 274 -8.57 -1.03 -12.21
CA LEU A 274 -9.78 -0.96 -11.38
C LEU A 274 -10.87 -1.91 -11.89
N THR A 275 -11.09 -1.95 -13.20
CA THR A 275 -12.04 -2.89 -13.81
C THR A 275 -11.65 -4.34 -13.48
N GLU A 276 -10.36 -4.69 -13.61
CA GLU A 276 -9.87 -6.03 -13.26
C GLU A 276 -10.06 -6.35 -11.78
N LEU A 277 -9.80 -5.39 -10.88
CA LEU A 277 -10.02 -5.56 -9.43
C LEU A 277 -11.49 -5.88 -9.12
N GLU A 278 -12.41 -5.15 -9.73
CA GLU A 278 -13.85 -5.28 -9.51
C GLU A 278 -14.41 -6.59 -10.09
N GLU A 279 -14.07 -6.87 -11.35
CA GLU A 279 -14.55 -8.07 -12.06
C GLU A 279 -13.95 -9.37 -11.51
N GLY A 280 -12.66 -9.35 -11.16
CA GLY A 280 -11.95 -10.50 -10.60
C GLY A 280 -12.15 -10.71 -9.10
N LYS A 281 -12.87 -9.79 -8.42
CA LYS A 281 -13.17 -9.85 -6.97
C LYS A 281 -11.92 -10.00 -6.09
N TYR A 282 -10.83 -9.38 -6.47
CA TYR A 282 -9.61 -9.35 -5.66
C TYR A 282 -9.81 -8.50 -4.40
N GLY A 283 -9.17 -8.88 -3.31
CA GLY A 283 -9.16 -8.10 -2.07
C GLY A 283 -7.88 -7.31 -1.86
N ILE A 284 -6.81 -7.68 -2.56
CA ILE A 284 -5.48 -7.09 -2.37
C ILE A 284 -4.91 -6.68 -3.72
N LEU A 285 -4.51 -5.42 -3.82
CA LEU A 285 -3.75 -4.88 -4.95
C LEU A 285 -2.32 -4.58 -4.53
N ILE A 286 -1.34 -5.17 -5.21
CA ILE A 286 0.07 -4.85 -5.02
C ILE A 286 0.58 -4.19 -6.29
N LEU A 287 1.14 -2.99 -6.16
CA LEU A 287 1.63 -2.23 -7.30
C LEU A 287 2.88 -1.42 -6.98
N GLY A 288 3.66 -1.16 -8.01
CA GLY A 288 4.76 -0.21 -7.94
C GLY A 288 4.26 1.22 -7.80
N ARG A 289 4.86 1.98 -6.90
CA ARG A 289 4.51 3.39 -6.62
C ARG A 289 4.77 4.31 -7.80
N LYS A 290 5.85 4.08 -8.55
CA LYS A 290 6.28 4.87 -9.70
C LYS A 290 6.18 4.06 -10.99
N GLY A 291 5.72 4.69 -12.06
CA GLY A 291 5.73 4.11 -13.39
C GLY A 291 7.04 4.43 -14.13
N PHE A 292 7.20 3.94 -15.37
CA PHE A 292 8.35 4.18 -16.22
C PHE A 292 8.77 5.66 -16.36
N LYS A 293 7.79 6.58 -16.31
CA LYS A 293 8.01 8.03 -16.50
C LYS A 293 8.28 8.81 -15.21
N ASP A 294 8.01 8.22 -14.05
CA ASP A 294 7.94 8.95 -12.78
C ASP A 294 9.25 8.88 -11.97
N ILE A 295 10.34 8.33 -12.53
CA ILE A 295 11.61 8.11 -11.83
C ILE A 295 12.24 9.41 -11.29
N LYS A 296 11.92 10.55 -11.90
CA LYS A 296 12.49 11.86 -11.52
C LYS A 296 11.55 12.74 -10.66
N GLN A 297 10.31 12.31 -10.39
CA GLN A 297 9.36 13.07 -9.58
C GLN A 297 9.32 12.55 -8.15
N PHE A 298 9.47 13.47 -7.19
CA PHE A 298 9.18 13.19 -5.78
C PHE A 298 7.67 12.99 -5.61
N GLY A 299 7.28 12.00 -4.80
CA GLY A 299 5.88 11.75 -4.46
C GLY A 299 5.25 10.56 -5.19
N LEU A 300 3.91 10.52 -5.14
CA LEU A 300 3.10 9.42 -5.65
C LEU A 300 2.91 9.53 -7.17
N GLY A 301 3.21 8.47 -7.91
CA GLY A 301 2.97 8.42 -9.36
C GLY A 301 1.48 8.62 -9.71
N SER A 302 1.20 9.25 -10.85
CA SER A 302 -0.17 9.63 -11.24
C SER A 302 -1.16 8.44 -11.29
N LYS A 303 -0.71 7.26 -11.67
CA LYS A 303 -1.51 6.03 -11.74
C LYS A 303 -1.78 5.48 -10.33
N ALA A 304 -0.76 5.39 -9.49
CA ALA A 304 -0.88 4.96 -8.10
C ALA A 304 -1.79 5.91 -7.31
N ASN A 305 -1.66 7.23 -7.50
CA ASN A 305 -2.53 8.22 -6.89
C ASN A 305 -4.00 8.01 -7.30
N LYS A 306 -4.26 7.77 -8.59
CA LYS A 306 -5.62 7.53 -9.10
C LYS A 306 -6.23 6.25 -8.54
N LEU A 307 -5.43 5.18 -8.44
CA LEU A 307 -5.85 3.90 -7.84
C LEU A 307 -6.13 4.09 -6.35
N LEU A 308 -5.24 4.75 -5.63
CA LEU A 308 -5.39 4.99 -4.20
C LEU A 308 -6.67 5.76 -3.85
N HIS A 309 -7.07 6.73 -4.68
CA HIS A 309 -8.31 7.49 -4.47
C HIS A 309 -9.58 6.76 -4.90
N ARG A 310 -9.53 5.90 -5.90
CA ARG A 310 -10.72 5.29 -6.49
C ARG A 310 -11.00 3.86 -6.07
N ALA A 311 -9.97 3.09 -5.76
CA ALA A 311 -10.14 1.72 -5.33
C ALA A 311 -10.75 1.68 -3.93
N GLN A 312 -11.98 1.19 -3.81
CA GLN A 312 -12.70 0.98 -2.55
C GLN A 312 -12.94 -0.50 -2.35
N ALA A 313 -13.02 -0.93 -1.10
CA ALA A 313 -13.14 -2.33 -0.71
C ALA A 313 -11.96 -3.24 -1.15
N PHE A 314 -10.78 -2.63 -1.34
CA PHE A 314 -9.52 -3.33 -1.64
C PHE A 314 -8.40 -2.76 -0.77
N SER A 315 -7.56 -3.63 -0.25
CA SER A 315 -6.30 -3.21 0.36
C SER A 315 -5.25 -2.96 -0.71
N ILE A 316 -4.48 -1.89 -0.57
CA ILE A 316 -3.47 -1.48 -1.55
C ILE A 316 -2.10 -1.50 -0.91
N CYS A 317 -1.15 -2.21 -1.53
CA CYS A 317 0.27 -2.19 -1.18
C CYS A 317 1.04 -1.41 -2.26
N LEU A 318 1.53 -0.23 -1.90
CA LEU A 318 2.39 0.60 -2.75
C LEU A 318 3.84 0.26 -2.49
N VAL A 319 4.51 -0.37 -3.45
CA VAL A 319 5.92 -0.81 -3.37
C VAL A 319 6.82 0.19 -4.10
N ASN A 320 7.97 0.53 -3.50
CA ASN A 320 8.98 1.41 -4.10
C ASN A 320 10.13 0.66 -4.76
#